data_b9fecfa0ff6e50fe09d9a44f93d436ed
#
_entry.id   b9fecfa0ff6e50fe09d9a44f93d436ed
#
_cell.length_a   1.000
_cell.length_b   1.000
_cell.length_c   1.000
_cell.angle_alpha   90.00
_cell.angle_beta   90.00
_cell.angle_gamma   90.00
#
_symmetry.space_group_name_H-M   'P 1'
#
loop_
_entity.id
_entity.type
_entity.pdbx_description
1 polymer ?
#
loop_
_entity_poly.entity_id
_entity_poly.type
_entity_poly.pdbx_seq_one_letter_code
_entity_poly.pdbx_strand_id
1 'polypeptide(L)'
;MKFGLFYEMYVPPDDIKDPGAEARIIRETVDQIVYADQLGWDYVWLTEHHFLRQFSHMSAAEVLFGAAAYATEHIRFGFGLSLTPPKYNHPVRIAERVAMLDCLSNGRVDLGTGRSTTPAELYGFDIDPAESREMWEEGLEAVARLLAYEDVSLDGKYVKMPPRTTLPRPVQKPHPPLWVGGVGPGNAERAAKRGLGMLFFAINTAPEALAESIAAYRANIGDAQPYAGGVNNQVAGFVNSLCAEPEKRDEIRWLAATKMVEHTRHGSHFMTTGWPDPENVPPSYAHVMQGDTMDFKNAIEADPDGVAQGLLDSGMVAAGTPDDLLEILQRFKDVGVDQVIVHMQMGGVPHDAIMKTIELMGKEVLPKLRS
;
A
#
# COMPACT_ATOMS: atom_id res chain seq x y z
N MET A 1 -5.16 -17.16 -6.34
CA MET A 1 -4.98 -15.88 -5.63
C MET A 1 -3.48 -15.55 -5.58
N LYS A 2 -3.08 -14.26 -5.73
CA LYS A 2 -1.69 -13.79 -5.64
C LYS A 2 -1.38 -13.23 -4.26
N PHE A 3 -0.09 -13.13 -3.92
CA PHE A 3 0.37 -12.66 -2.63
C PHE A 3 1.46 -11.61 -2.76
N GLY A 4 1.33 -10.51 -2.01
CA GLY A 4 2.30 -9.43 -1.96
C GLY A 4 2.74 -9.14 -0.52
N LEU A 5 3.97 -8.65 -0.39
CA LEU A 5 4.48 -8.04 0.84
C LEU A 5 4.16 -6.54 0.81
N PHE A 6 3.97 -5.93 1.97
CA PHE A 6 3.82 -4.48 2.13
C PHE A 6 4.78 -3.92 3.16
N TYR A 7 5.41 -2.81 2.84
CA TYR A 7 6.36 -2.14 3.72
C TYR A 7 6.14 -0.64 3.79
N GLU A 8 6.18 -0.13 5.02
CA GLU A 8 6.16 1.30 5.36
C GLU A 8 7.47 1.77 5.98
N MET A 9 8.39 0.85 6.30
CA MET A 9 9.65 1.11 7.03
C MET A 9 9.41 1.81 8.36
N TYR A 10 8.68 1.15 9.23
CA TYR A 10 8.46 1.62 10.59
C TYR A 10 9.74 1.48 11.42
N VAL A 11 10.25 2.59 11.94
CA VAL A 11 11.34 2.63 12.92
C VAL A 11 10.73 2.87 14.30
N PRO A 12 10.89 1.94 15.27
CA PRO A 12 10.35 2.11 16.62
C PRO A 12 10.84 3.41 17.26
N PRO A 13 10.00 4.10 18.07
CA PRO A 13 10.38 5.37 18.72
C PRO A 13 11.67 5.29 19.53
N ASP A 14 11.92 4.16 20.19
CA ASP A 14 13.14 3.94 20.98
C ASP A 14 14.39 3.82 20.10
N ASP A 15 14.23 3.25 18.89
CA ASP A 15 15.31 3.05 17.93
C ASP A 15 15.62 4.31 17.11
N ILE A 16 14.73 5.31 17.08
CA ILE A 16 14.94 6.56 16.32
C ILE A 16 16.24 7.31 16.76
N LYS A 17 16.69 7.06 17.99
CA LYS A 17 17.92 7.65 18.52
C LYS A 17 19.18 6.88 18.09
N ASP A 18 19.05 5.66 17.58
CA ASP A 18 20.15 4.89 17.00
C ASP A 18 20.44 5.41 15.58
N PRO A 19 21.61 5.99 15.32
CA PRO A 19 21.96 6.49 13.98
C PRO A 19 21.98 5.41 12.91
N GLY A 20 22.02 4.13 13.28
CA GLY A 20 22.03 2.98 12.39
C GLY A 20 20.65 2.40 12.07
N ALA A 21 19.61 2.78 12.81
CA ALA A 21 18.28 2.14 12.70
C ALA A 21 17.67 2.24 11.31
N GLU A 22 17.66 3.43 10.69
CA GLU A 22 17.15 3.65 9.34
C GLU A 22 17.93 2.84 8.29
N ALA A 23 19.26 2.86 8.36
CA ALA A 23 20.09 2.09 7.44
C ALA A 23 19.91 0.58 7.61
N ARG A 24 19.67 0.12 8.83
CA ARG A 24 19.39 -1.28 9.14
C ARG A 24 18.07 -1.72 8.52
N ILE A 25 16.96 -1.04 8.80
CA ILE A 25 15.64 -1.42 8.30
C ILE A 25 15.56 -1.38 6.76
N ILE A 26 16.25 -0.43 6.11
CA ILE A 26 16.34 -0.35 4.65
C ILE A 26 17.00 -1.61 4.07
N ARG A 27 18.14 -2.04 4.64
CA ARG A 27 18.85 -3.24 4.19
C ARG A 27 18.04 -4.52 4.47
N GLU A 28 17.53 -4.65 5.68
CA GLU A 28 16.65 -5.77 6.06
C GLU A 28 15.45 -5.91 5.14
N THR A 29 14.86 -4.78 4.70
CA THR A 29 13.73 -4.82 3.75
C THR A 29 14.18 -5.36 2.39
N VAL A 30 15.36 -4.98 1.88
CA VAL A 30 15.91 -5.56 0.64
C VAL A 30 16.14 -7.06 0.80
N ASP A 31 16.74 -7.50 1.92
CA ASP A 31 16.98 -8.92 2.20
C ASP A 31 15.67 -9.73 2.25
N GLN A 32 14.63 -9.17 2.86
CA GLN A 32 13.29 -9.77 2.93
C GLN A 32 12.67 -9.91 1.53
N ILE A 33 12.80 -8.89 0.68
CA ILE A 33 12.28 -8.92 -0.70
C ILE A 33 13.00 -10.00 -1.54
N VAL A 34 14.32 -10.07 -1.44
CA VAL A 34 15.13 -11.06 -2.16
C VAL A 34 14.77 -12.48 -1.71
N TYR A 35 14.59 -12.68 -0.40
CA TYR A 35 14.18 -13.98 0.13
C TYR A 35 12.76 -14.38 -0.30
N ALA A 36 11.84 -13.41 -0.33
CA ALA A 36 10.48 -13.64 -0.81
C ALA A 36 10.44 -14.04 -2.30
N ASP A 37 11.26 -13.40 -3.15
CA ASP A 37 11.40 -13.77 -4.57
C ASP A 37 11.78 -15.25 -4.72
N GLN A 38 12.77 -15.72 -3.94
CA GLN A 38 13.23 -17.12 -3.95
C GLN A 38 12.14 -18.12 -3.49
N LEU A 39 11.20 -17.67 -2.68
CA LEU A 39 10.08 -18.46 -2.16
C LEU A 39 8.80 -18.32 -2.99
N GLY A 40 8.87 -17.59 -4.11
CA GLY A 40 7.80 -17.48 -5.07
C GLY A 40 6.68 -16.51 -4.67
N TRP A 41 6.94 -15.49 -3.84
CA TRP A 41 5.99 -14.40 -3.64
C TRP A 41 5.79 -13.63 -4.94
N ASP A 42 4.55 -13.14 -5.17
CA ASP A 42 4.20 -12.51 -6.44
C ASP A 42 4.54 -11.02 -6.50
N TYR A 43 4.41 -10.30 -5.38
CA TYR A 43 4.54 -8.85 -5.32
C TYR A 43 5.26 -8.38 -4.05
N VAL A 44 5.90 -7.22 -4.18
CA VAL A 44 6.24 -6.34 -3.07
C VAL A 44 5.65 -4.95 -3.32
N TRP A 45 5.01 -4.39 -2.31
CA TRP A 45 4.42 -3.06 -2.33
C TRP A 45 5.13 -2.16 -1.33
N LEU A 46 5.59 -0.99 -1.80
CA LEU A 46 6.17 0.05 -0.94
C LEU A 46 5.30 1.29 -0.99
N THR A 47 5.05 1.87 0.17
CA THR A 47 4.35 3.15 0.29
C THR A 47 5.24 4.34 -0.08
N GLU A 48 4.68 5.55 -0.13
CA GLU A 48 5.42 6.80 -0.15
C GLU A 48 4.83 7.69 0.94
N HIS A 49 5.64 7.98 1.97
CA HIS A 49 5.29 8.84 3.09
C HIS A 49 6.40 9.85 3.39
N HIS A 50 5.99 11.02 3.87
CA HIS A 50 6.90 12.12 4.19
C HIS A 50 6.59 12.69 5.57
N PHE A 51 7.65 13.03 6.34
CA PHE A 51 7.55 13.70 7.64
C PHE A 51 6.90 12.89 8.78
N LEU A 52 6.61 11.61 8.58
CA LEU A 52 5.88 10.76 9.54
C LEU A 52 6.86 9.92 10.38
N ARG A 53 7.69 10.60 11.19
CA ARG A 53 8.83 10.04 11.90
C ARG A 53 8.54 8.76 12.73
N GLN A 54 7.35 8.64 13.30
CA GLN A 54 6.97 7.51 14.15
C GLN A 54 6.06 6.51 13.43
N PHE A 55 5.96 6.62 12.09
CA PHE A 55 5.08 5.78 11.29
C PHE A 55 5.76 5.20 10.06
N SER A 56 6.39 6.05 9.23
CA SER A 56 7.01 5.58 8.00
C SER A 56 8.26 6.38 7.64
N HIS A 57 9.33 5.66 7.28
CA HIS A 57 10.57 6.22 6.74
C HIS A 57 10.73 5.95 5.24
N MET A 58 9.65 5.47 4.56
CA MET A 58 9.64 5.18 3.13
C MET A 58 9.27 6.43 2.33
N SER A 59 10.27 7.21 1.93
CA SER A 59 10.08 8.45 1.16
C SER A 59 10.44 8.34 -0.33
N ALA A 60 11.12 7.26 -0.73
CA ALA A 60 11.63 7.09 -2.09
C ALA A 60 11.65 5.59 -2.47
N ALA A 61 10.47 5.04 -2.70
CA ALA A 61 10.27 3.62 -3.02
C ALA A 61 11.08 3.17 -4.25
N GLU A 62 11.21 4.03 -5.26
CA GLU A 62 11.95 3.74 -6.49
C GLU A 62 13.44 3.49 -6.26
N VAL A 63 14.05 4.08 -5.21
CA VAL A 63 15.47 3.85 -4.90
C VAL A 63 15.67 2.44 -4.35
N LEU A 64 14.80 2.01 -3.43
CA LEU A 64 14.85 0.67 -2.87
C LEU A 64 14.46 -0.38 -3.91
N PHE A 65 13.44 -0.12 -4.71
CA PHE A 65 13.06 -0.99 -5.81
C PHE A 65 14.18 -1.15 -6.84
N GLY A 66 14.97 -0.11 -7.11
CA GLY A 66 16.14 -0.22 -8.00
C GLY A 66 17.15 -1.25 -7.49
N ALA A 67 17.44 -1.28 -6.19
CA ALA A 67 18.31 -2.27 -5.58
C ALA A 67 17.69 -3.68 -5.62
N ALA A 68 16.42 -3.81 -5.23
CA ALA A 68 15.72 -5.09 -5.21
C ALA A 68 15.51 -5.67 -6.62
N ALA A 69 15.22 -4.83 -7.62
CA ALA A 69 15.00 -5.28 -9.00
C ALA A 69 16.22 -5.95 -9.62
N TYR A 70 17.43 -5.51 -9.26
CA TYR A 70 18.66 -6.13 -9.71
C TYR A 70 18.95 -7.46 -9.00
N ALA A 71 18.46 -7.63 -7.78
CA ALA A 71 18.72 -8.80 -6.94
C ALA A 71 17.60 -9.88 -7.02
N THR A 72 16.56 -9.68 -7.85
CA THR A 72 15.39 -10.57 -7.96
C THR A 72 15.03 -10.87 -9.41
N GLU A 73 14.32 -11.98 -9.65
CA GLU A 73 13.97 -12.41 -11.01
C GLU A 73 12.46 -12.40 -11.29
N HIS A 74 11.60 -12.60 -10.29
CA HIS A 74 10.18 -12.90 -10.49
C HIS A 74 9.24 -11.90 -9.83
N ILE A 75 9.55 -11.48 -8.59
CA ILE A 75 8.68 -10.61 -7.78
C ILE A 75 8.43 -9.28 -8.48
N ARG A 76 7.17 -8.83 -8.47
CA ARG A 76 6.76 -7.54 -9.06
C ARG A 76 6.83 -6.42 -8.03
N PHE A 77 7.07 -5.21 -8.50
CA PHE A 77 7.28 -3.99 -7.72
C PHE A 77 6.07 -3.08 -7.82
N GLY A 78 5.27 -3.04 -6.77
CA GLY A 78 4.08 -2.19 -6.68
C GLY A 78 4.32 -0.94 -5.84
N PHE A 79 4.07 0.23 -6.42
CA PHE A 79 3.97 1.46 -5.63
C PHE A 79 2.64 1.44 -4.86
N GLY A 80 2.70 1.45 -3.55
CA GLY A 80 1.51 1.28 -2.74
C GLY A 80 1.33 2.32 -1.63
N LEU A 81 1.24 3.63 -1.94
CA LEU A 81 1.02 4.32 -3.21
C LEU A 81 2.13 5.34 -3.52
N SER A 82 2.29 5.71 -4.78
CA SER A 82 3.01 6.93 -5.14
C SER A 82 2.08 8.15 -5.08
N LEU A 83 2.56 9.25 -4.51
CA LEU A 83 1.80 10.49 -4.39
C LEU A 83 1.88 11.30 -5.69
N THR A 84 0.78 11.39 -6.43
CA THR A 84 0.73 12.03 -7.76
C THR A 84 0.24 13.48 -7.82
N PRO A 85 -0.26 14.15 -6.77
CA PRO A 85 -0.42 15.60 -6.84
C PRO A 85 0.91 16.26 -7.25
N PRO A 86 0.91 17.13 -8.26
CA PRO A 86 2.14 17.65 -8.89
C PRO A 86 3.12 18.37 -7.94
N LYS A 87 2.63 18.85 -6.80
CA LYS A 87 3.47 19.46 -5.76
C LYS A 87 4.33 18.45 -4.98
N TYR A 88 3.89 17.17 -4.85
CA TYR A 88 4.75 16.10 -4.33
C TYR A 88 5.78 15.70 -5.37
N ASN A 89 5.28 15.32 -6.55
CA ASN A 89 6.08 14.81 -7.63
C ASN A 89 5.54 15.30 -8.97
N HIS A 90 6.38 15.98 -9.77
CA HIS A 90 5.97 16.34 -11.12
C HIS A 90 5.67 15.09 -11.95
N PRO A 91 4.54 14.99 -12.70
CA PRO A 91 4.14 13.79 -13.44
C PRO A 91 5.20 13.24 -14.40
N VAL A 92 5.99 14.12 -15.03
CA VAL A 92 7.15 13.70 -15.85
C VAL A 92 8.15 12.90 -15.03
N ARG A 93 8.47 13.34 -13.80
CA ARG A 93 9.44 12.64 -12.96
C ARG A 93 8.92 11.29 -12.48
N ILE A 94 7.62 11.18 -12.20
CA ILE A 94 7.00 9.89 -11.89
C ILE A 94 7.10 8.96 -13.10
N ALA A 95 6.68 9.42 -14.29
CA ALA A 95 6.72 8.62 -15.49
C ALA A 95 8.13 8.13 -15.85
N GLU A 96 9.16 9.01 -15.76
CA GLU A 96 10.56 8.64 -16.00
C GLU A 96 11.08 7.58 -15.01
N ARG A 97 10.82 7.73 -13.70
CA ARG A 97 11.26 6.78 -12.67
C ARG A 97 10.56 5.44 -12.82
N VAL A 98 9.24 5.45 -13.05
CA VAL A 98 8.45 4.23 -13.29
C VAL A 98 8.95 3.51 -14.54
N ALA A 99 9.16 4.20 -15.64
CA ALA A 99 9.66 3.60 -16.88
C ALA A 99 11.09 3.07 -16.74
N MET A 100 11.96 3.79 -16.01
CA MET A 100 13.33 3.34 -15.71
C MET A 100 13.32 2.05 -14.90
N LEU A 101 12.49 1.97 -13.85
CA LEU A 101 12.33 0.76 -13.05
C LEU A 101 11.70 -0.38 -13.86
N ASP A 102 10.74 -0.09 -14.72
CA ASP A 102 10.12 -1.07 -15.60
C ASP A 102 11.11 -1.70 -16.57
N CYS A 103 11.99 -0.88 -17.15
CA CYS A 103 13.10 -1.38 -17.98
C CYS A 103 14.11 -2.21 -17.16
N LEU A 104 14.51 -1.72 -15.97
CA LEU A 104 15.48 -2.40 -15.10
C LEU A 104 14.97 -3.76 -14.62
N SER A 105 13.68 -3.85 -14.31
CA SER A 105 13.03 -5.07 -13.82
C SER A 105 12.48 -5.98 -14.94
N ASN A 106 12.65 -5.60 -16.20
CA ASN A 106 12.07 -6.31 -17.35
C ASN A 106 10.54 -6.47 -17.26
N GLY A 107 9.82 -5.37 -17.00
CA GLY A 107 8.35 -5.34 -17.02
C GLY A 107 7.66 -5.82 -15.75
N ARG A 108 8.31 -5.69 -14.58
CA ARG A 108 7.76 -6.13 -13.29
C ARG A 108 7.24 -4.99 -12.42
N VAL A 109 6.81 -3.86 -12.98
CA VAL A 109 6.30 -2.71 -12.23
C VAL A 109 4.78 -2.65 -12.26
N ASP A 110 4.19 -2.24 -11.14
CA ASP A 110 2.79 -1.84 -10.97
C ASP A 110 2.75 -0.48 -10.28
N LEU A 111 1.98 0.47 -10.80
CA LEU A 111 1.92 1.84 -10.28
C LEU A 111 0.60 2.10 -9.56
N GLY A 112 0.61 2.03 -8.24
CA GLY A 112 -0.48 2.54 -7.41
C GLY A 112 -0.31 4.03 -7.10
N THR A 113 -1.41 4.77 -7.07
CA THR A 113 -1.40 6.22 -6.91
C THR A 113 -2.33 6.69 -5.81
N GLY A 114 -1.95 7.78 -5.14
CA GLY A 114 -2.70 8.40 -4.05
C GLY A 114 -2.43 9.89 -3.91
N ARG A 115 -3.05 10.50 -2.88
CA ARG A 115 -2.97 11.95 -2.64
C ARG A 115 -2.54 12.35 -1.23
N SER A 116 -2.16 11.39 -0.39
CA SER A 116 -1.97 11.49 1.06
C SER A 116 -3.28 11.66 1.86
N THR A 117 -3.20 11.32 3.14
CA THR A 117 -4.27 11.48 4.12
C THR A 117 -3.81 12.22 5.38
N THR A 118 -2.56 12.69 5.43
CA THR A 118 -1.99 13.31 6.61
C THR A 118 -1.77 14.82 6.41
N PRO A 119 -2.12 15.66 7.41
CA PRO A 119 -1.85 17.09 7.36
C PRO A 119 -0.35 17.41 7.21
N ALA A 120 0.51 16.63 7.87
CA ALA A 120 1.96 16.83 7.80
C ALA A 120 2.49 16.77 6.38
N GLU A 121 2.00 15.83 5.58
CA GLU A 121 2.40 15.70 4.16
C GLU A 121 1.76 16.79 3.32
N LEU A 122 0.44 17.01 3.44
CA LEU A 122 -0.27 18.00 2.64
C LEU A 122 0.33 19.40 2.81
N TYR A 123 0.43 19.88 4.04
CA TYR A 123 0.98 21.21 4.32
C TYR A 123 2.51 21.28 4.17
N GLY A 124 3.21 20.17 4.38
CA GLY A 124 4.66 20.08 4.14
C GLY A 124 5.05 20.33 2.68
N PHE A 125 4.16 19.99 1.75
CA PHE A 125 4.32 20.25 0.31
C PHE A 125 3.42 21.38 -0.21
N ASP A 126 2.88 22.21 0.67
CA ASP A 126 2.03 23.35 0.32
C ASP A 126 0.81 22.94 -0.54
N ILE A 127 0.18 21.81 -0.20
CA ILE A 127 -1.03 21.29 -0.86
C ILE A 127 -2.25 21.70 -0.05
N ASP A 128 -3.18 22.41 -0.70
CA ASP A 128 -4.51 22.60 -0.13
C ASP A 128 -5.27 21.28 -0.14
N PRO A 129 -5.67 20.76 1.04
CA PRO A 129 -6.45 19.52 1.12
C PRO A 129 -7.73 19.55 0.28
N ALA A 130 -8.37 20.72 0.11
CA ALA A 130 -9.58 20.85 -0.70
C ALA A 130 -9.32 20.59 -2.19
N GLU A 131 -8.13 20.92 -2.69
CA GLU A 131 -7.72 20.74 -4.09
C GLU A 131 -7.01 19.38 -4.32
N SER A 132 -6.59 18.69 -3.29
CA SER A 132 -5.73 17.49 -3.38
C SER A 132 -6.30 16.38 -4.27
N ARG A 133 -7.62 16.22 -4.31
CA ARG A 133 -8.28 15.23 -5.18
C ARG A 133 -8.14 15.59 -6.65
N GLU A 134 -8.41 16.84 -6.99
CA GLU A 134 -8.31 17.35 -8.38
C GLU A 134 -6.85 17.29 -8.86
N MET A 135 -5.91 17.68 -7.98
CA MET A 135 -4.47 17.55 -8.26
C MET A 135 -4.06 16.10 -8.53
N TRP A 136 -4.56 15.15 -7.72
CA TRP A 136 -4.29 13.73 -7.89
C TRP A 136 -4.84 13.20 -9.20
N GLU A 137 -6.09 13.53 -9.55
CA GLU A 137 -6.72 13.07 -10.80
C GLU A 137 -5.98 13.60 -12.04
N GLU A 138 -5.61 14.90 -12.07
CA GLU A 138 -4.83 15.49 -13.14
C GLU A 138 -3.42 14.86 -13.23
N GLY A 139 -2.78 14.67 -12.08
CA GLY A 139 -1.45 14.05 -12.02
C GLY A 139 -1.46 12.60 -12.52
N LEU A 140 -2.45 11.80 -12.13
CA LEU A 140 -2.61 10.42 -12.59
C LEU A 140 -2.86 10.35 -14.10
N GLU A 141 -3.77 11.17 -14.64
CA GLU A 141 -4.01 11.24 -16.09
C GLU A 141 -2.72 11.62 -16.85
N ALA A 142 -2.01 12.62 -16.36
CA ALA A 142 -0.75 13.04 -16.96
C ALA A 142 0.29 11.90 -16.98
N VAL A 143 0.47 11.20 -15.86
CA VAL A 143 1.40 10.06 -15.76
C VAL A 143 1.01 8.94 -16.71
N ALA A 144 -0.27 8.56 -16.77
CA ALA A 144 -0.75 7.51 -17.65
C ALA A 144 -0.46 7.85 -19.14
N ARG A 145 -0.75 9.08 -19.56
CA ARG A 145 -0.49 9.56 -20.93
C ARG A 145 1.00 9.59 -21.25
N LEU A 146 1.82 10.10 -20.34
CA LEU A 146 3.28 10.18 -20.52
C LEU A 146 3.93 8.79 -20.64
N LEU A 147 3.44 7.79 -19.91
CA LEU A 147 3.92 6.41 -20.03
C LEU A 147 3.48 5.74 -21.34
N ALA A 148 2.25 6.03 -21.81
CA ALA A 148 1.66 5.35 -22.96
C ALA A 148 2.06 5.98 -24.31
N TYR A 149 2.11 7.30 -24.40
CA TYR A 149 2.23 8.02 -25.67
C TYR A 149 3.53 8.83 -25.81
N GLU A 150 3.89 9.13 -27.04
CA GLU A 150 4.93 10.07 -27.41
C GLU A 150 4.30 11.47 -27.70
N ASP A 151 5.14 12.51 -27.67
CA ASP A 151 4.74 13.90 -27.96
C ASP A 151 3.51 14.38 -27.15
N VAL A 152 3.45 14.01 -25.88
CA VAL A 152 2.36 14.40 -24.97
C VAL A 152 2.46 15.88 -24.64
N SER A 153 1.38 16.62 -24.88
CA SER A 153 1.16 17.96 -24.32
C SER A 153 0.18 17.89 -23.14
N LEU A 154 0.41 18.71 -22.13
CA LEU A 154 -0.46 18.88 -20.98
C LEU A 154 -0.88 20.34 -20.89
N ASP A 155 -2.17 20.60 -20.74
CA ASP A 155 -2.74 21.94 -20.53
C ASP A 155 -3.79 21.90 -19.42
N GLY A 156 -3.35 21.40 -18.26
CA GLY A 156 -4.15 21.27 -17.04
C GLY A 156 -4.14 22.53 -16.20
N LYS A 157 -4.86 22.48 -15.09
CA LYS A 157 -4.86 23.53 -14.07
C LYS A 157 -3.53 23.55 -13.31
N TYR A 158 -3.00 22.36 -12.99
CA TYR A 158 -1.81 22.19 -12.14
C TYR A 158 -0.54 21.88 -12.94
N VAL A 159 -0.66 21.29 -14.12
CA VAL A 159 0.48 20.92 -14.97
C VAL A 159 0.29 21.41 -16.39
N LYS A 160 1.26 22.19 -16.86
CA LYS A 160 1.32 22.66 -18.26
C LYS A 160 2.65 22.27 -18.88
N MET A 161 2.60 21.62 -20.03
CA MET A 161 3.79 21.17 -20.75
C MET A 161 3.54 21.15 -22.26
N PRO A 162 4.43 21.76 -23.07
CA PRO A 162 4.36 21.61 -24.53
C PRO A 162 4.67 20.15 -24.92
N PRO A 163 4.41 19.73 -26.19
CA PRO A 163 4.65 18.36 -26.61
C PRO A 163 6.06 17.86 -26.25
N ARG A 164 6.12 16.77 -25.50
CA ARG A 164 7.37 16.11 -25.06
C ARG A 164 7.17 14.61 -24.99
N THR A 165 8.25 13.86 -25.26
CA THR A 165 8.33 12.41 -25.04
C THR A 165 9.19 12.13 -23.81
N THR A 166 8.65 11.41 -22.82
CA THR A 166 9.42 10.94 -21.66
C THR A 166 10.27 9.73 -22.02
N LEU A 167 11.49 9.67 -21.49
CA LEU A 167 12.44 8.58 -21.72
C LEU A 167 13.04 8.09 -20.40
N PRO A 168 13.31 6.75 -20.26
CA PRO A 168 13.05 5.70 -21.25
C PRO A 168 11.55 5.44 -21.45
N ARG A 169 11.22 4.62 -22.46
CA ARG A 169 9.84 4.10 -22.61
C ARG A 169 9.69 2.81 -21.83
N PRO A 170 8.56 2.57 -21.13
CA PRO A 170 8.37 1.34 -20.39
C PRO A 170 8.32 0.11 -21.32
N VAL A 171 8.74 -1.04 -20.80
CA VAL A 171 8.63 -2.34 -21.46
C VAL A 171 7.17 -2.75 -21.59
N GLN A 172 6.41 -2.58 -20.52
CA GLN A 172 4.97 -2.90 -20.47
C GLN A 172 4.16 -1.92 -21.32
N LYS A 173 3.17 -2.43 -22.08
CA LYS A 173 2.34 -1.65 -23.01
C LYS A 173 0.85 -1.79 -22.65
N PRO A 174 0.07 -0.71 -22.73
CA PRO A 174 0.46 0.68 -23.09
C PRO A 174 1.31 1.34 -22.00
N HIS A 175 1.22 0.89 -20.77
CA HIS A 175 1.95 1.32 -19.56
C HIS A 175 1.91 0.20 -18.51
N PRO A 176 2.73 0.24 -17.44
CA PRO A 176 2.56 -0.63 -16.27
C PRO A 176 1.13 -0.58 -15.72
N PRO A 177 0.60 -1.67 -15.14
CA PRO A 177 -0.73 -1.68 -14.52
C PRO A 177 -0.88 -0.53 -13.52
N LEU A 178 -1.99 0.23 -13.64
CA LEU A 178 -2.31 1.34 -12.76
C LEU A 178 -3.28 0.89 -11.68
N TRP A 179 -3.06 1.40 -10.46
CA TRP A 179 -3.87 1.10 -9.29
C TRP A 179 -4.19 2.37 -8.50
N VAL A 180 -5.25 2.31 -7.72
CA VAL A 180 -5.61 3.37 -6.76
C VAL A 180 -5.92 2.76 -5.41
N GLY A 181 -5.54 3.45 -4.35
CA GLY A 181 -5.89 3.09 -2.99
C GLY A 181 -7.20 3.73 -2.53
N GLY A 182 -7.93 3.03 -1.70
CA GLY A 182 -9.12 3.57 -1.08
C GLY A 182 -9.97 2.51 -0.39
N VAL A 183 -11.09 2.94 0.17
CA VAL A 183 -12.07 2.09 0.85
C VAL A 183 -13.49 2.46 0.39
N GLY A 184 -14.41 1.52 0.53
CA GLY A 184 -15.83 1.69 0.27
C GLY A 184 -16.26 1.61 -1.20
N PRO A 185 -17.56 1.32 -1.44
CA PRO A 185 -18.11 1.03 -2.77
C PRO A 185 -17.96 2.18 -3.77
N GLY A 186 -18.11 3.43 -3.32
CA GLY A 186 -17.99 4.60 -4.20
C GLY A 186 -16.57 4.84 -4.74
N ASN A 187 -15.52 4.49 -3.97
CA ASN A 187 -14.14 4.52 -4.47
C ASN A 187 -13.90 3.37 -5.45
N ALA A 188 -14.41 2.19 -5.14
CA ALA A 188 -14.32 1.01 -5.98
C ALA A 188 -14.98 1.23 -7.35
N GLU A 189 -16.18 1.80 -7.39
CA GLU A 189 -16.89 2.18 -8.62
C GLU A 189 -16.07 3.18 -9.47
N ARG A 190 -15.51 4.23 -8.84
CA ARG A 190 -14.66 5.21 -9.55
C ARG A 190 -13.40 4.58 -10.13
N ALA A 191 -12.72 3.73 -9.37
CA ALA A 191 -11.56 3.00 -9.85
C ALA A 191 -11.89 2.13 -11.07
N ALA A 192 -12.96 1.35 -10.97
CA ALA A 192 -13.44 0.49 -12.05
C ALA A 192 -13.77 1.28 -13.33
N LYS A 193 -14.52 2.38 -13.22
CA LYS A 193 -14.86 3.25 -14.37
C LYS A 193 -13.64 3.84 -15.08
N ARG A 194 -12.49 3.94 -14.39
CA ARG A 194 -11.21 4.40 -14.96
C ARG A 194 -10.27 3.27 -15.37
N GLY A 195 -10.71 2.01 -15.24
CA GLY A 195 -9.88 0.85 -15.57
C GLY A 195 -8.67 0.66 -14.65
N LEU A 196 -8.75 1.17 -13.42
CA LEU A 196 -7.70 1.09 -12.43
C LEU A 196 -7.92 -0.12 -11.51
N GLY A 197 -6.86 -0.85 -11.18
CA GLY A 197 -6.90 -1.82 -10.10
C GLY A 197 -7.18 -1.15 -8.76
N MET A 198 -7.80 -1.87 -7.83
CA MET A 198 -8.19 -1.34 -6.53
C MET A 198 -7.38 -1.96 -5.40
N LEU A 199 -6.67 -1.13 -4.64
CA LEU A 199 -6.01 -1.50 -3.40
C LEU A 199 -6.92 -1.10 -2.23
N PHE A 200 -7.55 -2.09 -1.59
CA PHE A 200 -8.41 -1.85 -0.43
C PHE A 200 -7.56 -1.76 0.85
N PHE A 201 -7.16 -0.55 1.21
CA PHE A 201 -6.44 -0.26 2.47
C PHE A 201 -7.37 -0.35 3.69
N ALA A 202 -8.04 -1.47 3.84
CA ALA A 202 -8.92 -1.75 4.96
C ALA A 202 -8.18 -2.63 6.00
N ILE A 203 -7.10 -2.07 6.56
CA ILE A 203 -6.13 -2.81 7.39
C ILE A 203 -6.75 -3.39 8.67
N ASN A 204 -7.80 -2.74 9.20
CA ASN A 204 -8.49 -3.14 10.43
C ASN A 204 -9.91 -3.64 10.12
N THR A 205 -10.09 -4.34 9.01
CA THR A 205 -11.42 -4.73 8.52
C THR A 205 -11.44 -6.23 8.22
N ALA A 206 -12.49 -6.91 8.66
CA ALA A 206 -12.68 -8.31 8.31
C ALA A 206 -12.84 -8.48 6.78
N PRO A 207 -12.35 -9.56 6.19
CA PRO A 207 -12.41 -9.78 4.74
C PRO A 207 -13.82 -9.62 4.15
N GLU A 208 -14.85 -10.05 4.87
CA GLU A 208 -16.25 -10.00 4.43
C GLU A 208 -16.76 -8.57 4.21
N ALA A 209 -16.24 -7.60 4.91
CA ALA A 209 -16.60 -6.18 4.72
C ALA A 209 -16.14 -5.61 3.36
N LEU A 210 -15.24 -6.29 2.66
CA LEU A 210 -14.84 -5.92 1.30
C LEU A 210 -15.87 -6.33 0.24
N ALA A 211 -16.79 -7.25 0.54
CA ALA A 211 -17.68 -7.87 -0.44
C ALA A 211 -18.50 -6.84 -1.24
N GLU A 212 -19.10 -5.85 -0.58
CA GLU A 212 -19.88 -4.81 -1.25
C GLU A 212 -19.00 -3.95 -2.18
N SER A 213 -17.81 -3.58 -1.74
CA SER A 213 -16.88 -2.79 -2.55
C SER A 213 -16.37 -3.58 -3.75
N ILE A 214 -16.08 -4.87 -3.60
CA ILE A 214 -15.68 -5.76 -4.69
C ILE A 214 -16.83 -5.92 -5.69
N ALA A 215 -18.05 -6.11 -5.22
CA ALA A 215 -19.23 -6.19 -6.09
C ALA A 215 -19.44 -4.91 -6.89
N ALA A 216 -19.31 -3.73 -6.26
CA ALA A 216 -19.39 -2.44 -6.95
C ALA A 216 -18.28 -2.27 -8.00
N TYR A 217 -17.05 -2.69 -7.70
CA TYR A 217 -15.95 -2.70 -8.66
C TYR A 217 -16.26 -3.60 -9.87
N ARG A 218 -16.62 -4.87 -9.64
CA ARG A 218 -16.88 -5.85 -10.69
C ARG A 218 -18.06 -5.46 -11.59
N ALA A 219 -19.07 -4.80 -11.05
CA ALA A 219 -20.21 -4.31 -11.81
C ALA A 219 -19.88 -3.20 -12.81
N ASN A 220 -18.78 -2.45 -12.61
CA ASN A 220 -18.46 -1.25 -13.40
C ASN A 220 -17.20 -1.40 -14.29
N ILE A 221 -16.33 -2.39 -14.03
CA ILE A 221 -15.05 -2.51 -14.76
C ILE A 221 -15.21 -2.86 -16.24
N GLY A 222 -16.31 -3.51 -16.62
CA GLY A 222 -16.60 -3.87 -18.01
C GLY A 222 -16.78 -2.66 -18.95
N ASP A 223 -17.20 -1.52 -18.40
CA ASP A 223 -17.46 -0.27 -19.12
C ASP A 223 -16.38 0.79 -18.88
N ALA A 224 -15.19 0.38 -18.48
CA ALA A 224 -14.09 1.27 -18.11
C ALA A 224 -13.69 2.22 -19.23
N GLN A 225 -13.38 3.46 -18.86
CA GLN A 225 -12.83 4.51 -19.72
C GLN A 225 -11.45 4.94 -19.20
N PRO A 226 -10.39 4.18 -19.51
CA PRO A 226 -9.04 4.46 -18.99
C PRO A 226 -8.44 5.72 -19.63
N TYR A 227 -7.55 6.41 -18.91
CA TYR A 227 -6.89 7.64 -19.34
C TYR A 227 -6.00 7.46 -20.58
N ALA A 228 -5.36 6.30 -20.72
CA ALA A 228 -4.37 6.06 -21.78
C ALA A 228 -4.39 4.62 -22.32
N GLY A 229 -5.55 3.98 -22.31
CA GLY A 229 -5.67 2.54 -22.61
C GLY A 229 -5.19 1.70 -21.45
N GLY A 230 -5.34 0.38 -21.58
CA GLY A 230 -4.98 -0.56 -20.52
C GLY A 230 -6.00 -0.57 -19.37
N VAL A 231 -6.58 -1.72 -19.13
CA VAL A 231 -7.51 -1.94 -18.00
C VAL A 231 -6.84 -2.92 -17.03
N ASN A 232 -6.74 -2.51 -15.77
CA ASN A 232 -6.32 -3.37 -14.69
C ASN A 232 -7.57 -3.84 -13.92
N ASN A 233 -8.02 -5.06 -14.20
CA ASN A 233 -9.20 -5.64 -13.55
C ASN A 233 -8.79 -6.50 -12.34
N GLN A 234 -8.05 -5.93 -11.41
CA GLN A 234 -7.65 -6.63 -10.19
C GLN A 234 -8.04 -5.84 -8.95
N VAL A 235 -8.38 -6.57 -7.89
CA VAL A 235 -8.61 -6.02 -6.56
C VAL A 235 -7.70 -6.71 -5.54
N ALA A 236 -7.12 -5.94 -4.64
CA ALA A 236 -6.25 -6.44 -3.59
C ALA A 236 -6.77 -6.04 -2.21
N GLY A 237 -6.75 -6.97 -1.27
CA GLY A 237 -7.03 -6.74 0.14
C GLY A 237 -5.75 -6.76 0.97
N PHE A 238 -5.73 -6.00 2.07
CA PHE A 238 -4.60 -5.93 3.00
C PHE A 238 -4.89 -6.70 4.27
N VAL A 239 -3.84 -7.32 4.82
CA VAL A 239 -3.91 -8.00 6.12
C VAL A 239 -2.58 -7.89 6.85
N ASN A 240 -2.63 -7.63 8.15
CA ASN A 240 -1.45 -7.76 9.01
C ASN A 240 -1.26 -9.23 9.34
N SER A 241 -0.03 -9.72 9.22
CA SER A 241 0.22 -11.16 9.40
C SER A 241 1.60 -11.47 9.94
N LEU A 242 1.64 -12.45 10.84
CA LEU A 242 2.87 -13.13 11.26
C LEU A 242 2.63 -14.64 11.41
N CYS A 243 3.64 -15.42 11.05
CA CYS A 243 3.57 -16.89 11.08
C CYS A 243 4.72 -17.48 11.87
N ALA A 244 4.44 -18.50 12.67
CA ALA A 244 5.44 -19.25 13.40
C ALA A 244 5.12 -20.76 13.46
N GLU A 245 6.09 -21.54 13.96
CA GLU A 245 5.90 -22.95 14.27
C GLU A 245 4.88 -23.13 15.41
N PRO A 246 4.24 -24.30 15.54
CA PRO A 246 3.17 -24.53 16.52
C PRO A 246 3.53 -24.17 17.97
N GLU A 247 4.78 -24.38 18.37
CA GLU A 247 5.26 -24.13 19.73
C GLU A 247 5.27 -22.63 20.08
N LYS A 248 5.32 -21.76 19.06
CA LYS A 248 5.33 -20.30 19.23
C LYS A 248 4.01 -19.65 18.79
N ARG A 249 2.96 -20.44 18.56
CA ARG A 249 1.67 -19.98 18.06
C ARG A 249 1.10 -18.79 18.83
N ASP A 250 0.97 -18.93 20.13
CA ASP A 250 0.34 -17.90 20.96
C ASP A 250 1.24 -16.65 21.12
N GLU A 251 2.56 -16.85 21.19
CA GLU A 251 3.54 -15.77 21.22
C GLU A 251 3.46 -14.90 19.94
N ILE A 252 3.46 -15.52 18.76
CA ILE A 252 3.43 -14.80 17.49
C ILE A 252 2.09 -14.11 17.24
N ARG A 253 0.98 -14.72 17.68
CA ARG A 253 -0.35 -14.11 17.63
C ARG A 253 -0.41 -12.82 18.44
N TRP A 254 0.07 -12.88 19.69
CA TRP A 254 0.10 -11.73 20.58
C TRP A 254 1.04 -10.64 20.08
N LEU A 255 2.22 -11.03 19.59
CA LEU A 255 3.17 -10.10 18.97
C LEU A 255 2.51 -9.38 17.80
N ALA A 256 1.88 -10.09 16.86
CA ALA A 256 1.24 -9.49 15.70
C ALA A 256 0.15 -8.47 16.09
N ALA A 257 -0.72 -8.83 17.03
CA ALA A 257 -1.82 -7.99 17.47
C ALA A 257 -1.35 -6.73 18.21
N THR A 258 -0.42 -6.87 19.15
CA THR A 258 0.11 -5.74 19.93
C THR A 258 0.92 -4.78 19.06
N LYS A 259 1.72 -5.30 18.11
CA LYS A 259 2.49 -4.48 17.16
C LYS A 259 1.59 -3.77 16.15
N MET A 260 0.48 -4.39 15.77
CA MET A 260 -0.57 -3.76 14.99
C MET A 260 -1.22 -2.59 15.74
N VAL A 261 -1.58 -2.77 17.00
CA VAL A 261 -2.15 -1.71 17.85
C VAL A 261 -1.17 -0.54 17.98
N GLU A 262 0.13 -0.81 18.21
CA GLU A 262 1.16 0.22 18.27
C GLU A 262 1.27 0.99 16.95
N HIS A 263 1.34 0.28 15.83
CA HIS A 263 1.41 0.87 14.49
C HIS A 263 0.19 1.75 14.19
N THR A 264 -1.02 1.25 14.47
CA THR A 264 -2.26 1.97 14.22
C THR A 264 -2.40 3.21 15.11
N ARG A 265 -1.90 3.16 16.35
CA ARG A 265 -1.85 4.33 17.23
C ARG A 265 -1.08 5.48 16.59
N HIS A 266 0.09 5.20 16.02
CA HIS A 266 0.91 6.22 15.35
C HIS A 266 0.26 6.70 14.04
N GLY A 267 -0.25 5.78 13.22
CA GLY A 267 -0.97 6.14 11.99
C GLY A 267 -2.17 7.05 12.25
N SER A 268 -3.02 6.68 13.21
CA SER A 268 -4.18 7.49 13.62
C SER A 268 -3.77 8.87 14.14
N HIS A 269 -2.67 8.95 14.91
CA HIS A 269 -2.13 10.21 15.39
C HIS A 269 -1.81 11.15 14.22
N PHE A 270 -1.06 10.69 13.21
CA PHE A 270 -0.69 11.51 12.06
C PHE A 270 -1.87 11.91 11.18
N MET A 271 -2.89 11.08 11.08
CA MET A 271 -4.11 11.40 10.34
C MET A 271 -4.97 12.46 11.03
N THR A 272 -5.01 12.45 12.37
CA THR A 272 -5.93 13.27 13.16
C THR A 272 -5.30 14.53 13.73
N THR A 273 -3.97 14.66 13.74
CA THR A 273 -3.26 15.83 14.29
C THR A 273 -2.63 16.68 13.20
N GLY A 274 -2.51 18.00 13.49
CA GLY A 274 -1.87 18.95 12.58
C GLY A 274 -2.84 19.64 11.62
N TRP A 275 -4.15 19.38 11.70
CA TRP A 275 -5.14 20.15 10.98
C TRP A 275 -5.23 21.56 11.60
N PRO A 276 -5.13 22.65 10.78
CA PRO A 276 -5.22 24.01 11.29
C PRO A 276 -6.56 24.33 11.97
N ASP A 277 -7.63 23.75 11.47
CA ASP A 277 -8.97 23.80 12.04
C ASP A 277 -9.56 22.37 12.09
N PRO A 278 -9.39 21.65 13.22
CA PRO A 278 -9.89 20.29 13.37
C PRO A 278 -11.42 20.16 13.32
N GLU A 279 -12.16 21.26 13.55
CA GLU A 279 -13.63 21.26 13.49
C GLU A 279 -14.15 21.41 12.05
N ASN A 280 -13.34 21.98 11.15
CA ASN A 280 -13.69 22.25 9.75
C ASN A 280 -12.70 21.60 8.77
N VAL A 281 -12.38 20.34 8.98
CA VAL A 281 -11.58 19.55 8.04
C VAL A 281 -12.33 19.41 6.71
N PRO A 282 -11.66 19.56 5.56
CA PRO A 282 -12.32 19.44 4.26
C PRO A 282 -13.13 18.15 4.12
N PRO A 283 -14.32 18.18 3.47
CA PRO A 283 -15.22 17.02 3.39
C PRO A 283 -14.58 15.74 2.90
N SER A 284 -13.58 15.86 2.01
CA SER A 284 -12.84 14.71 1.48
C SER A 284 -11.91 14.02 2.50
N TYR A 285 -11.72 14.64 3.66
CA TYR A 285 -10.92 14.14 4.80
C TYR A 285 -11.73 14.01 6.11
N ALA A 286 -13.01 14.36 6.09
CA ALA A 286 -13.86 14.30 7.30
C ALA A 286 -13.87 12.89 7.94
N HIS A 287 -13.73 11.85 7.13
CA HIS A 287 -13.69 10.46 7.59
C HIS A 287 -12.50 10.13 8.53
N VAL A 288 -11.40 10.90 8.48
CA VAL A 288 -10.27 10.69 9.40
C VAL A 288 -10.51 11.28 10.78
N MET A 289 -11.45 12.23 10.90
CA MET A 289 -11.81 12.92 12.15
C MET A 289 -13.09 12.39 12.79
N GLN A 290 -13.75 11.41 12.19
CA GLN A 290 -15.06 10.91 12.63
C GLN A 290 -15.19 9.39 12.41
N GLY A 291 -16.19 8.78 13.07
CA GLY A 291 -16.54 7.39 12.89
C GLY A 291 -15.42 6.42 13.27
N ASP A 292 -15.31 5.33 12.52
CA ASP A 292 -14.47 4.17 12.83
C ASP A 292 -13.00 4.54 13.15
N THR A 293 -12.41 5.53 12.48
CA THR A 293 -11.02 5.95 12.74
C THR A 293 -10.84 6.53 14.13
N MET A 294 -11.76 7.42 14.56
CA MET A 294 -11.71 8.02 15.89
C MET A 294 -12.14 7.04 16.96
N ASP A 295 -13.15 6.21 16.70
CA ASP A 295 -13.62 5.19 17.64
C ASP A 295 -12.51 4.16 17.91
N PHE A 296 -11.80 3.72 16.89
CA PHE A 296 -10.68 2.81 17.04
C PHE A 296 -9.48 3.44 17.77
N LYS A 297 -9.15 4.70 17.46
CA LYS A 297 -8.13 5.45 18.19
C LYS A 297 -8.47 5.55 19.69
N ASN A 298 -9.70 5.93 20.02
CA ASN A 298 -10.15 6.06 21.40
C ASN A 298 -10.14 4.70 22.13
N ALA A 299 -10.51 3.62 21.45
CA ALA A 299 -10.44 2.27 21.99
C ALA A 299 -8.99 1.85 22.31
N ILE A 300 -8.03 2.13 21.43
CA ILE A 300 -6.60 1.88 21.66
C ILE A 300 -6.07 2.68 22.86
N GLU A 301 -6.49 3.93 23.02
CA GLU A 301 -6.08 4.77 24.15
C GLU A 301 -6.65 4.27 25.48
N ALA A 302 -7.86 3.70 25.46
CA ALA A 302 -8.56 3.21 26.65
C ALA A 302 -8.08 1.81 27.10
N ASP A 303 -7.95 0.87 26.16
CA ASP A 303 -7.59 -0.54 26.44
C ASP A 303 -6.87 -1.17 25.23
N PRO A 304 -5.55 -0.94 25.08
CA PRO A 304 -4.78 -1.47 23.96
C PRO A 304 -4.74 -3.00 23.92
N ASP A 305 -4.71 -3.67 25.07
CA ASP A 305 -4.66 -5.12 25.14
C ASP A 305 -6.01 -5.75 24.77
N GLY A 306 -7.12 -5.15 25.21
CA GLY A 306 -8.46 -5.57 24.80
C GLY A 306 -8.68 -5.38 23.31
N VAL A 307 -8.17 -4.30 22.71
CA VAL A 307 -8.19 -4.11 21.24
C VAL A 307 -7.36 -5.18 20.55
N ALA A 308 -6.13 -5.49 21.05
CA ALA A 308 -5.29 -6.53 20.47
C ALA A 308 -5.99 -7.89 20.48
N GLN A 309 -6.65 -8.25 21.59
CA GLN A 309 -7.42 -9.50 21.68
C GLN A 309 -8.59 -9.50 20.70
N GLY A 310 -9.33 -8.40 20.59
CA GLY A 310 -10.45 -8.27 19.65
C GLY A 310 -10.01 -8.43 18.19
N LEU A 311 -8.84 -7.92 17.81
CA LEU A 311 -8.26 -8.09 16.46
C LEU A 311 -7.96 -9.57 16.15
N LEU A 312 -7.48 -10.33 17.14
CA LEU A 312 -7.25 -11.77 17.00
C LEU A 312 -8.56 -12.56 16.89
N ASP A 313 -9.54 -12.24 17.72
CA ASP A 313 -10.81 -12.97 17.77
C ASP A 313 -11.66 -12.75 16.50
N SER A 314 -11.57 -11.56 15.89
CA SER A 314 -12.26 -11.22 14.65
C SER A 314 -11.56 -11.74 13.39
N GLY A 315 -10.28 -12.16 13.48
CA GLY A 315 -9.46 -12.52 12.33
C GLY A 315 -9.04 -11.34 11.46
N MET A 316 -9.05 -10.12 12.00
CA MET A 316 -8.51 -8.93 11.33
C MET A 316 -6.97 -8.96 11.28
N VAL A 317 -6.33 -9.75 12.14
CA VAL A 317 -4.91 -10.08 12.10
C VAL A 317 -4.77 -11.57 11.78
N ALA A 318 -4.11 -11.89 10.68
CA ALA A 318 -3.81 -13.27 10.29
C ALA A 318 -2.50 -13.71 10.95
N ALA A 319 -2.57 -14.25 12.15
CA ALA A 319 -1.38 -14.65 12.88
C ALA A 319 -1.52 -16.02 13.55
N GLY A 320 -0.43 -16.78 13.57
CA GLY A 320 -0.36 -18.10 14.19
C GLY A 320 0.47 -19.09 13.38
N THR A 321 0.00 -20.32 13.30
CA THR A 321 0.60 -21.38 12.46
C THR A 321 0.21 -21.22 10.99
N PRO A 322 0.85 -21.94 10.06
CA PRO A 322 0.39 -22.00 8.66
C PRO A 322 -1.10 -22.35 8.51
N ASP A 323 -1.64 -23.24 9.33
CA ASP A 323 -3.05 -23.62 9.26
C ASP A 323 -3.98 -22.50 9.75
N ASP A 324 -3.62 -21.75 10.80
CA ASP A 324 -4.35 -20.55 11.23
C ASP A 324 -4.42 -19.50 10.11
N LEU A 325 -3.30 -19.30 9.39
CA LEU A 325 -3.25 -18.35 8.29
C LEU A 325 -4.09 -18.80 7.10
N LEU A 326 -4.07 -20.09 6.77
CA LEU A 326 -4.89 -20.65 5.70
C LEU A 326 -6.38 -20.37 5.90
N GLU A 327 -6.89 -20.53 7.12
CA GLU A 327 -8.29 -20.27 7.45
C GLU A 327 -8.66 -18.80 7.18
N ILE A 328 -7.85 -17.85 7.65
CA ILE A 328 -8.13 -16.42 7.49
C ILE A 328 -7.95 -15.98 6.03
N LEU A 329 -6.87 -16.43 5.37
CA LEU A 329 -6.59 -16.04 3.99
C LEU A 329 -7.56 -16.66 2.98
N GLN A 330 -8.17 -17.81 3.31
CA GLN A 330 -9.25 -18.38 2.51
C GLN A 330 -10.48 -17.46 2.48
N ARG A 331 -10.81 -16.76 3.57
CA ARG A 331 -11.91 -15.79 3.62
C ARG A 331 -11.69 -14.64 2.63
N PHE A 332 -10.44 -14.17 2.43
CA PHE A 332 -10.11 -13.19 1.37
C PHE A 332 -10.36 -13.75 -0.03
N LYS A 333 -10.02 -15.01 -0.26
CA LYS A 333 -10.30 -15.70 -1.54
C LYS A 333 -11.81 -15.80 -1.79
N ASP A 334 -12.57 -16.13 -0.76
CA ASP A 334 -14.02 -16.34 -0.84
C ASP A 334 -14.80 -15.05 -1.15
N VAL A 335 -14.33 -13.89 -0.68
CA VAL A 335 -14.92 -12.58 -1.04
C VAL A 335 -14.46 -12.06 -2.41
N GLY A 336 -13.55 -12.76 -3.09
CA GLY A 336 -13.20 -12.51 -4.48
C GLY A 336 -12.08 -11.50 -4.70
N VAL A 337 -11.12 -11.34 -3.77
CA VAL A 337 -9.88 -10.61 -4.03
C VAL A 337 -8.96 -11.40 -4.96
N ASP A 338 -8.29 -10.73 -5.87
CA ASP A 338 -7.29 -11.33 -6.76
C ASP A 338 -5.92 -11.46 -6.07
N GLN A 339 -5.64 -10.56 -5.14
CA GLN A 339 -4.39 -10.49 -4.40
C GLN A 339 -4.62 -10.18 -2.92
N VAL A 340 -3.87 -10.86 -2.04
CA VAL A 340 -3.71 -10.47 -0.63
C VAL A 340 -2.34 -9.84 -0.45
N ILE A 341 -2.32 -8.65 0.14
CA ILE A 341 -1.11 -7.90 0.47
C ILE A 341 -0.89 -8.00 1.97
N VAL A 342 0.24 -8.55 2.36
CA VAL A 342 0.57 -8.92 3.74
C VAL A 342 1.51 -7.89 4.33
N HIS A 343 1.08 -7.22 5.40
CA HIS A 343 1.89 -6.29 6.15
C HIS A 343 2.49 -7.00 7.38
N MET A 344 3.81 -7.12 7.40
CA MET A 344 4.56 -7.81 8.47
C MET A 344 5.42 -6.85 9.31
N GLN A 345 5.84 -5.71 8.76
CA GLN A 345 6.79 -4.77 9.39
C GLN A 345 6.09 -3.74 10.30
N MET A 346 4.92 -4.05 10.81
CA MET A 346 4.15 -3.18 11.69
C MET A 346 4.77 -3.06 13.07
N GLY A 347 4.72 -1.87 13.68
CA GLY A 347 5.05 -1.64 15.09
C GLY A 347 6.44 -2.13 15.55
N GLY A 348 7.39 -2.28 14.63
CA GLY A 348 8.74 -2.75 14.96
C GLY A 348 8.82 -4.26 15.24
N VAL A 349 8.13 -5.07 14.46
CA VAL A 349 8.30 -6.52 14.45
C VAL A 349 9.75 -6.87 14.11
N PRO A 350 10.42 -7.76 14.87
CA PRO A 350 11.81 -8.15 14.61
C PRO A 350 12.02 -8.76 13.22
N HIS A 351 13.16 -8.44 12.60
CA HIS A 351 13.55 -8.95 11.28
C HIS A 351 13.43 -10.48 11.18
N ASP A 352 13.92 -11.22 12.18
CA ASP A 352 13.89 -12.68 12.17
C ASP A 352 12.46 -13.25 12.17
N ALA A 353 11.52 -12.58 12.84
CA ALA A 353 10.11 -12.99 12.84
C ALA A 353 9.47 -12.75 11.47
N ILE A 354 9.84 -11.66 10.79
CA ILE A 354 9.41 -11.37 9.42
C ILE A 354 9.99 -12.41 8.45
N MET A 355 11.30 -12.69 8.51
CA MET A 355 11.96 -13.70 7.67
C MET A 355 11.32 -15.08 7.85
N LYS A 356 11.02 -15.47 9.11
CA LYS A 356 10.33 -16.75 9.40
C LYS A 356 8.91 -16.76 8.84
N THR A 357 8.18 -15.66 8.93
CA THR A 357 6.85 -15.54 8.34
C THR A 357 6.90 -15.67 6.81
N ILE A 358 7.84 -14.99 6.14
CA ILE A 358 8.05 -15.11 4.68
C ILE A 358 8.33 -16.57 4.30
N GLU A 359 9.17 -17.25 5.07
CA GLU A 359 9.53 -18.66 4.84
C GLU A 359 8.32 -19.58 4.95
N LEU A 360 7.64 -19.56 6.10
CA LEU A 360 6.51 -20.46 6.37
C LEU A 360 5.35 -20.22 5.41
N MET A 361 5.00 -18.96 5.17
CA MET A 361 3.98 -18.64 4.18
C MET A 361 4.37 -19.12 2.79
N GLY A 362 5.60 -18.83 2.34
CA GLY A 362 6.07 -19.23 1.02
C GLY A 362 6.03 -20.74 0.79
N LYS A 363 6.42 -21.53 1.80
CA LYS A 363 6.49 -22.99 1.71
C LYS A 363 5.16 -23.71 1.95
N GLU A 364 4.34 -23.22 2.89
CA GLU A 364 3.22 -23.99 3.41
C GLU A 364 1.84 -23.37 3.17
N VAL A 365 1.75 -22.05 2.99
CA VAL A 365 0.48 -21.35 2.86
C VAL A 365 0.19 -21.00 1.38
N LEU A 366 1.10 -20.28 0.73
CA LEU A 366 0.91 -19.80 -0.63
C LEU A 366 0.59 -20.91 -1.65
N PRO A 367 1.28 -22.07 -1.67
CA PRO A 367 0.99 -23.14 -2.61
C PRO A 367 -0.43 -23.70 -2.48
N LYS A 368 -0.95 -23.79 -1.24
CA LYS A 368 -2.30 -24.32 -0.98
C LYS A 368 -3.41 -23.34 -1.40
N LEU A 369 -3.19 -22.03 -1.33
CA LEU A 369 -4.19 -21.00 -1.70
C LEU A 369 -4.16 -20.63 -3.19
N ARG A 370 -3.10 -21.01 -3.91
CA ARG A 370 -3.00 -20.84 -5.38
C ARG A 370 -3.74 -21.92 -6.16
N SER A 371 -3.88 -23.09 -5.55
CA SER A 371 -4.72 -24.17 -6.09
C SER A 371 -6.21 -23.82 -5.92
#